data_8f3f9516a14140dcac55d223b4d5d4f4
#
_entry.id   8f3f9516a14140dcac55d223b4d5d4f4
#
_cell.length_a   1.000
_cell.length_b   1.000
_cell.length_c   1.000
_cell.angle_alpha   90.00
_cell.angle_beta   90.00
_cell.angle_gamma   90.00
#
_symmetry.space_group_name_H-M   'P 1'
#
loop_
_entity.id
_entity.type
_entity.pdbx_description
1 polymer ?
#
loop_
_entity_poly.entity_id
_entity_poly.type
_entity_poly.pdbx_seq_one_letter_code
_entity_poly.pdbx_strand_id
1 'polypeptide(L)'
;KFRLSGDLSGPAVISRDGKRVIFAASTKNNTRRLWVRDLSDAHPQELKGTEGTIFPFWSPDGRYVGYFTASELRTYDTVSDTVVTVCKSSQGRGGAWTDDGRIIFAPRFRGGLVIVDADGGVPVPLTTLDEELHTSHRWPFVIPGTTRYLFIAVSSRAGEAVNSAIYLADLASERPPQKLQPSDFGGAFAAGHLLFVRDGALLARALDPATGLFTGQTSLIARDVVPDRGTWHGQFSVSDTGVLVYAAMSEPVAGQSQPEQASNAWNIEGDRITAFDYDGREITAYAVDTPIRTLHLSPDGSMIAYETVGNDGFIDIWLHPTAYSSNLDADSVDTDRVMAAVIDPKPQRFTSLPGAEIVPTWSPDGTEIAFRWDGDDTRPRGIYRKRIGDGTETLVRDNQGGDDYPLDWTPDGKYLIVVSGPVLVSESNDIWALPADGGEMIPLVTDPGIDYSPKVSPDGRWLVYARARADGVSREVTVIPFAPAWPEHLRKRRWVVSQGISYMPRWSPEGDELFYLDRDGRLISIDVESTDDSIAFSAPRIMFQTPWDIGRNYDVFPEGIGRDNHFVFVDSASDGGKRIHVVLNWMALLTQE
;
A
#
# COMPACT_ATOMS: atom_id res chain seq x y z
N LYS A 1 -20.96 -3.36 -18.53
CA LYS A 1 -19.48 -3.32 -18.40
C LYS A 1 -18.96 -2.09 -19.13
N PHE A 2 -18.11 -1.30 -18.50
CA PHE A 2 -17.39 -0.23 -19.18
C PHE A 2 -15.91 -0.23 -18.76
N ARG A 3 -15.07 0.21 -19.67
CA ARG A 3 -13.63 0.33 -19.48
C ARG A 3 -13.32 1.78 -19.10
N LEU A 4 -12.49 1.98 -18.11
CA LEU A 4 -11.93 3.30 -17.79
C LEU A 4 -10.66 3.52 -18.61
N SER A 5 -10.46 4.73 -19.07
CA SER A 5 -9.24 5.13 -19.78
C SER A 5 -8.15 5.62 -18.82
N GLY A 6 -8.09 5.10 -17.60
CA GLY A 6 -7.11 5.46 -16.56
C GLY A 6 -7.18 4.49 -15.39
N ASP A 7 -6.14 4.45 -14.56
CA ASP A 7 -6.09 3.58 -13.41
C ASP A 7 -7.08 4.00 -12.34
N LEU A 8 -7.94 3.05 -11.94
CA LEU A 8 -8.91 3.22 -10.89
C LEU A 8 -8.21 3.21 -9.52
N SER A 9 -8.25 4.33 -8.82
CA SER A 9 -7.68 4.46 -7.48
C SER A 9 -8.76 4.37 -6.42
N GLY A 10 -9.04 3.15 -5.94
CA GLY A 10 -10.06 2.89 -4.95
C GLY A 10 -11.41 2.47 -5.56
N PRO A 11 -12.48 2.41 -4.76
CA PRO A 11 -13.78 1.92 -5.19
C PRO A 11 -14.50 2.88 -6.13
N ALA A 12 -15.29 2.30 -7.04
CA ALA A 12 -16.33 3.03 -7.74
C ALA A 12 -17.63 2.97 -6.90
N VAL A 13 -18.22 4.13 -6.59
CA VAL A 13 -19.34 4.24 -5.66
C VAL A 13 -20.59 4.71 -6.39
N ILE A 14 -21.66 3.91 -6.32
CA ILE A 14 -22.97 4.22 -6.88
C ILE A 14 -23.75 5.18 -5.96
N SER A 15 -24.48 6.15 -6.53
CA SER A 15 -25.40 6.99 -5.78
C SER A 15 -26.59 6.18 -5.27
N ARG A 16 -27.24 6.63 -4.19
CA ARG A 16 -28.37 5.92 -3.57
C ARG A 16 -29.53 5.68 -4.55
N ASP A 17 -29.78 6.62 -5.46
CA ASP A 17 -30.80 6.50 -6.49
C ASP A 17 -30.41 5.54 -7.65
N GLY A 18 -29.19 5.02 -7.62
CA GLY A 18 -28.70 4.06 -8.61
C GLY A 18 -28.39 4.63 -9.99
N LYS A 19 -28.28 5.97 -10.13
CA LYS A 19 -28.12 6.60 -11.45
C LYS A 19 -26.70 6.99 -11.79
N ARG A 20 -25.89 7.37 -10.80
CA ARG A 20 -24.55 7.93 -11.01
C ARG A 20 -23.49 7.13 -10.28
N VAL A 21 -22.37 6.90 -10.95
CA VAL A 21 -21.17 6.26 -10.36
C VAL A 21 -20.09 7.31 -10.25
N ILE A 22 -19.49 7.44 -9.06
CA ILE A 22 -18.31 8.26 -8.81
C ILE A 22 -17.10 7.37 -8.54
N PHE A 23 -15.94 7.79 -9.02
CA PHE A 23 -14.68 7.08 -8.79
C PHE A 23 -13.50 8.06 -8.87
N ALA A 24 -12.39 7.65 -8.27
CA ALA A 24 -11.12 8.35 -8.39
C ALA A 24 -10.28 7.68 -9.48
N ALA A 25 -9.77 8.45 -10.43
CA ALA A 25 -8.87 7.94 -11.47
C ALA A 25 -7.77 8.94 -11.79
N SER A 26 -6.61 8.43 -12.21
CA SER A 26 -5.49 9.25 -12.65
C SER A 26 -5.73 9.77 -14.06
N THR A 27 -5.41 11.05 -14.28
CA THR A 27 -5.40 11.67 -15.60
C THR A 27 -4.10 11.30 -16.33
N LYS A 28 -3.99 11.68 -17.62
CA LYS A 28 -2.76 11.51 -18.41
C LYS A 28 -1.52 12.15 -17.79
N ASN A 29 -1.70 13.11 -16.89
CA ASN A 29 -0.62 13.77 -16.15
C ASN A 29 -0.41 13.16 -14.76
N ASN A 30 -0.86 11.93 -14.53
CA ASN A 30 -0.81 11.20 -13.26
C ASN A 30 -1.41 11.96 -12.05
N THR A 31 -2.27 12.95 -12.30
CA THR A 31 -3.02 13.66 -11.25
C THR A 31 -4.33 12.92 -11.01
N ARG A 32 -4.50 12.40 -9.81
CA ARG A 32 -5.73 11.73 -9.39
C ARG A 32 -6.84 12.75 -9.16
N ARG A 33 -8.02 12.52 -9.79
CA ARG A 33 -9.21 13.35 -9.66
C ARG A 33 -10.47 12.51 -9.54
N LEU A 34 -11.57 13.14 -9.10
CA LEU A 34 -12.89 12.54 -9.15
C LEU A 34 -13.46 12.59 -10.55
N TRP A 35 -14.13 11.51 -10.90
CA TRP A 35 -14.89 11.35 -12.14
C TRP A 35 -16.29 10.87 -11.78
N VAL A 36 -17.29 11.49 -12.38
CA VAL A 36 -18.70 11.06 -12.26
C VAL A 36 -19.20 10.56 -13.59
N ARG A 37 -19.96 9.49 -13.55
CA ARG A 37 -20.67 8.98 -14.74
C ARG A 37 -22.12 8.75 -14.41
N ASP A 38 -23.02 9.38 -15.16
CA ASP A 38 -24.41 8.97 -15.24
C ASP A 38 -24.49 7.64 -15.98
N LEU A 39 -25.25 6.66 -15.47
CA LEU A 39 -25.36 5.35 -16.11
C LEU A 39 -26.08 5.39 -17.47
N SER A 40 -26.82 6.47 -17.75
CA SER A 40 -27.41 6.75 -19.07
C SER A 40 -26.41 7.32 -20.07
N ASP A 41 -25.26 7.88 -19.61
CA ASP A 41 -24.28 8.51 -20.46
C ASP A 41 -23.16 7.55 -20.89
N ALA A 42 -22.60 7.80 -22.06
CA ALA A 42 -21.50 6.98 -22.59
C ALA A 42 -20.15 7.31 -21.93
N HIS A 43 -19.93 8.55 -21.49
CA HIS A 43 -18.63 9.03 -21.04
C HIS A 43 -18.68 9.59 -19.62
N PRO A 44 -17.66 9.33 -18.78
CA PRO A 44 -17.51 9.96 -17.48
C PRO A 44 -17.08 11.43 -17.64
N GLN A 45 -17.47 12.26 -16.69
CA GLN A 45 -17.09 13.66 -16.58
C GLN A 45 -16.11 13.86 -15.43
N GLU A 46 -15.07 14.62 -15.67
CA GLU A 46 -14.08 15.00 -14.65
C GLU A 46 -14.63 16.11 -13.75
N LEU A 47 -14.49 15.95 -12.44
CA LEU A 47 -14.83 16.98 -11.44
C LEU A 47 -13.59 17.82 -11.13
N LYS A 48 -13.61 19.07 -11.57
CA LYS A 48 -12.47 19.99 -11.42
C LYS A 48 -12.27 20.41 -9.96
N GLY A 49 -11.01 20.69 -9.56
CA GLY A 49 -10.68 21.10 -8.20
C GLY A 49 -10.62 19.94 -7.19
N THR A 50 -10.64 18.68 -7.69
CA THR A 50 -10.61 17.48 -6.85
C THR A 50 -9.28 16.75 -6.90
N GLU A 51 -8.18 17.47 -7.09
CA GLU A 51 -6.84 16.91 -7.16
C GLU A 51 -6.44 16.17 -5.87
N GLY A 52 -5.75 15.05 -6.02
CA GLY A 52 -5.26 14.24 -4.89
C GLY A 52 -6.35 13.44 -4.19
N THR A 53 -7.52 13.28 -4.80
CA THR A 53 -8.68 12.61 -4.20
C THR A 53 -8.46 11.11 -4.01
N ILE A 54 -9.03 10.59 -2.91
CA ILE A 54 -9.18 9.14 -2.63
C ILE A 54 -10.54 8.89 -1.95
N PHE A 55 -11.06 7.68 -2.09
CA PHE A 55 -12.20 7.13 -1.34
C PHE A 55 -13.45 8.02 -1.32
N PRO A 56 -14.03 8.30 -2.48
CA PRO A 56 -15.26 9.10 -2.56
C PRO A 56 -16.47 8.38 -1.97
N PHE A 57 -17.46 9.15 -1.50
CA PHE A 57 -18.75 8.66 -1.04
C PHE A 57 -19.84 9.73 -1.25
N TRP A 58 -21.06 9.30 -1.53
CA TRP A 58 -22.19 10.16 -1.82
C TRP A 58 -22.91 10.66 -0.57
N SER A 59 -23.44 11.88 -0.63
CA SER A 59 -24.53 12.32 0.26
C SER A 59 -25.82 11.54 -0.04
N PRO A 60 -26.75 11.44 0.93
CA PRO A 60 -28.00 10.70 0.74
C PRO A 60 -28.86 11.18 -0.44
N ASP A 61 -28.89 12.49 -0.69
CA ASP A 61 -29.60 13.11 -1.81
C ASP A 61 -28.84 13.05 -3.14
N GLY A 62 -27.60 12.56 -3.13
CA GLY A 62 -26.72 12.48 -4.28
C GLY A 62 -26.21 13.81 -4.80
N ARG A 63 -26.42 14.93 -4.09
CA ARG A 63 -25.93 16.24 -4.49
C ARG A 63 -24.44 16.43 -4.19
N TYR A 64 -23.99 15.97 -3.02
CA TYR A 64 -22.61 16.15 -2.57
C TYR A 64 -21.82 14.85 -2.67
N VAL A 65 -20.52 15.01 -2.88
CA VAL A 65 -19.54 13.93 -2.81
C VAL A 65 -18.53 14.26 -1.73
N GLY A 66 -18.48 13.46 -0.67
CA GLY A 66 -17.39 13.48 0.29
C GLY A 66 -16.20 12.72 -0.26
N TYR A 67 -14.98 13.19 -0.02
CA TYR A 67 -13.74 12.53 -0.41
C TYR A 67 -12.57 12.94 0.47
N PHE A 68 -11.53 12.14 0.48
CA PHE A 68 -10.31 12.45 1.21
C PHE A 68 -9.22 12.93 0.25
N THR A 69 -8.32 13.73 0.79
CA THR A 69 -7.00 14.03 0.22
C THR A 69 -5.93 13.49 1.18
N ALA A 70 -4.67 13.78 0.93
CA ALA A 70 -3.58 13.39 1.85
C ALA A 70 -3.74 13.97 3.27
N SER A 71 -4.47 15.08 3.45
CA SER A 71 -4.54 15.81 4.72
C SER A 71 -5.94 16.23 5.16
N GLU A 72 -6.96 16.08 4.32
CA GLU A 72 -8.29 16.65 4.57
C GLU A 72 -9.43 15.74 4.14
N LEU A 73 -10.56 15.84 4.82
CA LEU A 73 -11.88 15.48 4.34
C LEU A 73 -12.50 16.69 3.66
N ARG A 74 -12.95 16.53 2.43
CA ARG A 74 -13.57 17.57 1.60
C ARG A 74 -14.91 17.12 1.06
N THR A 75 -15.75 18.07 0.68
CA THR A 75 -16.99 17.84 -0.05
C THR A 75 -16.98 18.61 -1.37
N TYR A 76 -17.60 18.02 -2.38
CA TYR A 76 -17.83 18.62 -3.69
C TYR A 76 -19.34 18.71 -3.94
N ASP A 77 -19.85 19.88 -4.25
CA ASP A 77 -21.24 20.09 -4.68
C ASP A 77 -21.35 19.89 -6.19
N THR A 78 -22.05 18.86 -6.62
CA THR A 78 -22.20 18.50 -8.04
C THR A 78 -23.11 19.46 -8.83
N VAL A 79 -23.78 20.40 -8.16
CA VAL A 79 -24.65 21.41 -8.78
C VAL A 79 -23.92 22.74 -8.99
N SER A 80 -23.15 23.17 -7.99
CA SER A 80 -22.42 24.45 -8.04
C SER A 80 -20.95 24.31 -8.42
N ASP A 81 -20.44 23.09 -8.58
CA ASP A 81 -19.02 22.79 -8.84
C ASP A 81 -18.07 23.38 -7.79
N THR A 82 -18.49 23.40 -6.52
CA THR A 82 -17.72 23.98 -5.43
C THR A 82 -17.14 22.92 -4.51
N VAL A 83 -15.90 23.15 -4.05
CA VAL A 83 -15.19 22.33 -3.07
C VAL A 83 -15.17 23.02 -1.72
N VAL A 84 -15.48 22.29 -0.66
CA VAL A 84 -15.39 22.77 0.73
C VAL A 84 -14.56 21.81 1.56
N THR A 85 -13.63 22.34 2.37
CA THR A 85 -12.90 21.55 3.37
C THR A 85 -13.78 21.39 4.62
N VAL A 86 -14.10 20.15 4.98
CA VAL A 86 -14.88 19.82 6.18
C VAL A 86 -13.99 19.81 7.43
N CYS A 87 -12.89 19.09 7.39
CA CYS A 87 -11.93 19.02 8.50
C CYS A 87 -10.59 18.41 8.07
N LYS A 88 -9.59 18.45 8.95
CA LYS A 88 -8.34 17.73 8.76
C LYS A 88 -8.53 16.22 8.94
N SER A 89 -7.92 15.44 8.03
CA SER A 89 -7.91 13.99 8.05
C SER A 89 -6.69 13.47 7.31
N SER A 90 -5.73 12.91 8.03
CA SER A 90 -4.41 12.56 7.48
C SER A 90 -4.37 11.15 6.96
N GLN A 91 -5.22 10.56 6.31
CA GLN A 91 -5.26 9.19 5.77
C GLN A 91 -6.61 8.50 6.01
N GLY A 92 -7.67 9.16 5.60
CA GLY A 92 -9.02 8.64 5.73
C GLY A 92 -9.15 7.20 5.17
N ARG A 93 -9.95 6.41 5.82
CA ARG A 93 -10.28 5.04 5.44
C ARG A 93 -11.78 4.84 5.37
N GLY A 94 -12.40 5.55 4.41
CA GLY A 94 -13.82 5.53 4.17
C GLY A 94 -14.64 6.51 5.00
N GLY A 95 -15.72 6.97 4.40
CA GLY A 95 -16.71 7.85 5.00
C GLY A 95 -18.12 7.47 4.58
N ALA A 96 -19.09 7.83 5.39
CA ALA A 96 -20.51 7.66 5.10
C ALA A 96 -21.29 8.87 5.61
N TRP A 97 -22.23 9.33 4.81
CA TRP A 97 -23.08 10.48 5.15
C TRP A 97 -24.34 9.99 5.84
N THR A 98 -24.69 10.60 6.96
CA THR A 98 -25.94 10.33 7.69
C THR A 98 -27.10 11.13 7.09
N ASP A 99 -28.34 10.67 7.32
CA ASP A 99 -29.52 11.35 6.78
C ASP A 99 -29.78 12.73 7.48
N ASP A 100 -29.16 12.98 8.64
CA ASP A 100 -29.22 14.25 9.37
C ASP A 100 -28.08 15.25 9.03
N GLY A 101 -27.28 14.96 7.98
CA GLY A 101 -26.29 15.88 7.45
C GLY A 101 -24.91 15.83 8.09
N ARG A 102 -24.61 14.76 8.87
CA ARG A 102 -23.28 14.52 9.42
C ARG A 102 -22.52 13.49 8.61
N ILE A 103 -21.21 13.45 8.82
CA ILE A 103 -20.31 12.49 8.17
C ILE A 103 -19.63 11.62 9.23
N ILE A 104 -19.82 10.30 9.14
CA ILE A 104 -19.06 9.31 9.91
C ILE A 104 -17.86 8.90 9.06
N PHE A 105 -16.65 8.90 9.62
CA PHE A 105 -15.47 8.50 8.87
C PHE A 105 -14.35 7.95 9.76
N ALA A 106 -13.42 7.21 9.14
CA ALA A 106 -12.18 6.81 9.76
C ALA A 106 -11.10 7.85 9.42
N PRO A 107 -10.63 8.67 10.38
CA PRO A 107 -9.70 9.78 10.09
C PRO A 107 -8.28 9.29 9.78
N ARG A 108 -7.97 8.05 10.19
CA ARG A 108 -6.65 7.42 10.09
C ARG A 108 -6.81 5.94 9.81
N PHE A 109 -5.72 5.28 9.40
CA PHE A 109 -5.73 3.82 9.24
C PHE A 109 -5.68 3.04 10.58
N ARG A 110 -5.39 3.69 11.70
CA ARG A 110 -5.52 3.16 13.06
C ARG A 110 -6.48 4.03 13.87
N GLY A 111 -7.17 3.43 14.82
CA GLY A 111 -8.10 4.12 15.71
C GLY A 111 -9.57 3.89 15.37
N GLY A 112 -10.45 4.50 16.15
CA GLY A 112 -11.90 4.43 15.99
C GLY A 112 -12.44 5.37 14.91
N LEU A 113 -13.75 5.24 14.66
CA LEU A 113 -14.50 6.19 13.84
C LEU A 113 -14.75 7.48 14.58
N VAL A 114 -14.90 8.55 13.81
CA VAL A 114 -15.31 9.87 14.28
C VAL A 114 -16.52 10.36 13.49
N ILE A 115 -17.21 11.39 14.00
CA ILE A 115 -18.35 12.03 13.34
C ILE A 115 -18.13 13.55 13.33
N VAL A 116 -18.56 14.20 12.26
CA VAL A 116 -18.46 15.66 12.07
C VAL A 116 -19.68 16.16 11.31
N ASP A 117 -20.07 17.44 11.48
CA ASP A 117 -21.07 18.07 10.63
C ASP A 117 -20.51 18.26 9.21
N ALA A 118 -21.34 18.04 8.18
CA ALA A 118 -20.88 18.13 6.79
C ALA A 118 -20.47 19.57 6.39
N ASP A 119 -21.00 20.58 7.08
CA ASP A 119 -20.63 21.98 6.91
C ASP A 119 -19.27 22.34 7.55
N GLY A 120 -18.66 21.39 8.24
CA GLY A 120 -17.35 21.53 8.88
C GLY A 120 -17.41 21.56 10.41
N GLY A 121 -16.23 21.43 11.01
CA GLY A 121 -16.10 21.48 12.46
C GLY A 121 -14.98 20.58 12.99
N VAL A 122 -14.97 20.38 14.31
CA VAL A 122 -14.04 19.49 14.99
C VAL A 122 -14.66 18.09 15.08
N PRO A 123 -14.04 17.08 14.48
CA PRO A 123 -14.53 15.70 14.56
C PRO A 123 -14.61 15.20 16.02
N VAL A 124 -15.69 14.54 16.38
CA VAL A 124 -15.93 13.95 17.70
C VAL A 124 -15.74 12.44 17.62
N PRO A 125 -15.03 11.79 18.58
CA PRO A 125 -14.93 10.34 18.65
C PRO A 125 -16.30 9.68 18.68
N LEU A 126 -16.50 8.63 17.86
CA LEU A 126 -17.76 7.90 17.75
C LEU A 126 -17.64 6.46 18.24
N THR A 127 -16.51 5.79 17.95
CA THR A 127 -16.29 4.43 18.41
C THR A 127 -14.96 4.31 19.14
N THR A 128 -14.93 3.45 20.17
CA THR A 128 -13.72 3.11 20.93
C THR A 128 -13.24 1.74 20.48
N LEU A 129 -11.92 1.59 20.28
CA LEU A 129 -11.32 0.30 19.95
C LEU A 129 -11.31 -0.62 21.17
N ASP A 130 -11.52 -1.88 20.94
CA ASP A 130 -11.00 -2.93 21.78
C ASP A 130 -9.55 -3.19 21.33
N GLU A 131 -8.60 -2.55 22.01
CA GLU A 131 -7.19 -2.57 21.60
C GLU A 131 -6.55 -3.97 21.72
N GLU A 132 -7.18 -4.91 22.43
CA GLU A 132 -6.73 -6.30 22.48
C GLU A 132 -7.08 -7.06 21.19
N LEU A 133 -8.21 -6.71 20.56
CA LEU A 133 -8.75 -7.41 19.39
C LEU A 133 -8.56 -6.65 18.08
N HIS A 134 -8.61 -5.32 18.09
CA HIS A 134 -8.68 -4.52 16.87
C HIS A 134 -7.64 -3.40 16.85
N THR A 135 -7.19 -3.08 15.65
CA THR A 135 -6.26 -1.98 15.41
C THR A 135 -6.93 -0.77 14.78
N SER A 136 -8.09 -0.96 14.14
CA SER A 136 -8.85 0.13 13.55
C SER A 136 -10.29 -0.23 13.25
N HIS A 137 -11.17 0.79 13.25
CA HIS A 137 -12.50 0.75 12.67
C HIS A 137 -12.50 1.53 11.36
N ARG A 138 -13.04 0.93 10.27
CA ARG A 138 -12.97 1.51 8.93
C ARG A 138 -14.27 1.27 8.15
N TRP A 139 -14.39 1.97 7.02
CA TRP A 139 -15.45 1.79 6.02
C TRP A 139 -16.85 1.82 6.62
N PRO A 140 -17.22 2.94 7.27
CA PRO A 140 -18.58 3.07 7.77
C PRO A 140 -19.57 3.04 6.60
N PHE A 141 -20.74 2.45 6.84
CA PHE A 141 -21.86 2.43 5.92
C PHE A 141 -23.14 2.70 6.71
N VAL A 142 -23.80 3.82 6.47
CA VAL A 142 -25.07 4.18 7.13
C VAL A 142 -26.20 3.42 6.46
N ILE A 143 -27.00 2.71 7.28
CA ILE A 143 -28.17 1.99 6.78
C ILE A 143 -29.29 3.01 6.49
N PRO A 144 -29.75 3.11 5.23
CA PRO A 144 -30.70 4.12 4.79
C PRO A 144 -31.97 4.18 5.65
N GLY A 145 -32.40 5.41 5.97
CA GLY A 145 -33.62 5.63 6.77
C GLY A 145 -33.52 5.23 8.25
N THR A 146 -32.31 4.99 8.77
CA THR A 146 -32.08 4.63 10.16
C THR A 146 -30.93 5.43 10.79
N THR A 147 -30.78 5.35 12.10
CA THR A 147 -29.63 5.86 12.84
C THR A 147 -28.47 4.86 12.91
N ARG A 148 -28.61 3.71 12.25
CA ARG A 148 -27.68 2.58 12.36
C ARG A 148 -26.64 2.60 11.26
N TYR A 149 -25.46 2.13 11.60
CA TYR A 149 -24.36 2.04 10.65
C TYR A 149 -23.55 0.76 10.85
N LEU A 150 -23.01 0.28 9.75
CA LEU A 150 -22.06 -0.82 9.70
C LEU A 150 -20.64 -0.23 9.68
N PHE A 151 -19.68 -1.01 10.16
CA PHE A 151 -18.25 -0.75 9.94
C PHE A 151 -17.47 -2.05 10.05
N ILE A 152 -16.27 -2.11 9.49
CA ILE A 152 -15.35 -3.20 9.75
C ILE A 152 -14.42 -2.83 10.91
N ALA A 153 -14.34 -3.70 11.90
CA ALA A 153 -13.29 -3.69 12.90
C ALA A 153 -12.16 -4.60 12.39
N VAL A 154 -11.00 -4.01 12.17
CA VAL A 154 -9.84 -4.68 11.58
C VAL A 154 -8.86 -5.08 12.67
N SER A 155 -8.46 -6.34 12.70
CA SER A 155 -7.27 -6.78 13.39
C SER A 155 -6.14 -6.87 12.36
N SER A 156 -5.15 -6.00 12.48
CA SER A 156 -3.91 -6.07 11.68
C SER A 156 -2.76 -6.69 12.46
N ARG A 157 -3.08 -7.32 13.61
CA ARG A 157 -2.11 -8.13 14.34
C ARG A 157 -1.89 -9.45 13.62
N ALA A 158 -0.68 -9.90 13.66
CA ALA A 158 -0.27 -11.15 13.08
C ALA A 158 -1.10 -12.33 13.65
N GLY A 159 -1.57 -13.21 12.78
CA GLY A 159 -2.43 -14.36 13.16
C GLY A 159 -3.90 -14.01 13.44
N GLU A 160 -4.27 -12.74 13.56
CA GLU A 160 -5.60 -12.31 13.98
C GLU A 160 -6.46 -11.71 12.88
N ALA A 161 -6.06 -11.81 11.60
CA ALA A 161 -6.93 -11.42 10.47
C ALA A 161 -8.30 -12.14 10.53
N VAL A 162 -8.35 -13.31 11.15
CA VAL A 162 -9.58 -14.04 11.50
C VAL A 162 -10.48 -13.30 12.47
N ASN A 163 -9.98 -12.30 13.20
CA ASN A 163 -10.76 -11.50 14.14
C ASN A 163 -11.41 -10.29 13.48
N SER A 164 -11.05 -9.94 12.24
CA SER A 164 -11.71 -8.87 11.50
C SER A 164 -13.17 -9.23 11.24
N ALA A 165 -14.08 -8.29 11.52
CA ALA A 165 -15.50 -8.54 11.38
C ALA A 165 -16.29 -7.26 11.10
N ILE A 166 -17.46 -7.41 10.49
CA ILE A 166 -18.44 -6.35 10.36
C ILE A 166 -19.23 -6.22 11.67
N TYR A 167 -19.35 -4.99 12.12
CA TYR A 167 -20.13 -4.59 13.29
C TYR A 167 -21.29 -3.70 12.90
N LEU A 168 -22.38 -3.79 13.68
CA LEU A 168 -23.54 -2.92 13.62
C LEU A 168 -23.57 -2.04 14.86
N ALA A 169 -23.70 -0.73 14.67
CA ALA A 169 -23.84 0.26 15.74
C ALA A 169 -25.02 1.20 15.46
N ASP A 170 -25.40 1.98 16.45
CA ASP A 170 -26.55 2.88 16.39
C ASP A 170 -26.21 4.23 17.00
N LEU A 171 -26.34 5.32 16.22
CA LEU A 171 -26.10 6.69 16.68
C LEU A 171 -27.06 7.15 17.78
N ALA A 172 -28.23 6.52 17.88
CA ALA A 172 -29.24 6.82 18.90
C ALA A 172 -29.07 5.99 20.18
N SER A 173 -28.03 5.16 20.29
CA SER A 173 -27.84 4.23 21.40
C SER A 173 -26.40 4.25 21.93
N GLU A 174 -26.24 4.26 23.23
CA GLU A 174 -24.93 4.07 23.91
C GLU A 174 -24.51 2.59 24.03
N ARG A 175 -25.27 1.67 23.47
CA ARG A 175 -24.91 0.24 23.50
C ARG A 175 -23.65 0.00 22.67
N PRO A 176 -22.75 -0.89 23.12
CA PRO A 176 -21.58 -1.24 22.35
C PRO A 176 -21.97 -1.84 20.99
N PRO A 177 -21.14 -1.64 19.95
CA PRO A 177 -21.38 -2.21 18.64
C PRO A 177 -21.55 -3.74 18.70
N GLN A 178 -22.51 -4.26 17.95
CA GLN A 178 -22.78 -5.69 17.85
C GLN A 178 -21.93 -6.31 16.74
N LYS A 179 -21.11 -7.32 17.05
CA LYS A 179 -20.42 -8.12 16.04
C LYS A 179 -21.45 -8.92 15.23
N LEU A 180 -21.45 -8.72 13.92
CA LEU A 180 -22.37 -9.44 13.02
C LEU A 180 -21.71 -10.68 12.43
N GLN A 181 -20.64 -10.52 11.67
CA GLN A 181 -20.04 -11.59 10.89
C GLN A 181 -18.55 -11.36 10.66
N PRO A 182 -17.71 -12.40 10.72
CA PRO A 182 -16.34 -12.34 10.20
C PRO A 182 -16.34 -11.93 8.72
N SER A 183 -15.47 -11.00 8.36
CA SER A 183 -15.34 -10.51 6.99
C SER A 183 -13.92 -10.02 6.75
N ASP A 184 -13.45 -10.21 5.51
CA ASP A 184 -12.14 -9.73 5.09
C ASP A 184 -12.16 -8.23 4.81
N PHE A 185 -13.35 -7.65 4.49
CA PHE A 185 -13.52 -6.26 4.06
C PHE A 185 -14.79 -5.64 4.62
N GLY A 186 -14.91 -4.30 4.45
CA GLY A 186 -16.12 -3.57 4.81
C GLY A 186 -17.37 -4.11 4.11
N GLY A 187 -18.52 -4.00 4.76
CA GLY A 187 -19.82 -4.43 4.24
C GLY A 187 -20.73 -3.27 3.87
N ALA A 188 -21.78 -3.56 3.10
CA ALA A 188 -22.85 -2.65 2.76
C ALA A 188 -24.22 -3.31 3.01
N PHE A 189 -25.27 -2.50 3.17
CA PHE A 189 -26.63 -2.99 3.36
C PHE A 189 -27.56 -2.49 2.25
N ALA A 190 -28.26 -3.38 1.62
CA ALA A 190 -29.29 -3.04 0.63
C ALA A 190 -30.36 -4.13 0.55
N ALA A 191 -31.60 -3.73 0.28
CA ALA A 191 -32.72 -4.63 0.06
C ALA A 191 -32.89 -5.70 1.16
N GLY A 192 -32.65 -5.34 2.44
CA GLY A 192 -32.76 -6.25 3.56
C GLY A 192 -31.62 -7.25 3.73
N HIS A 193 -30.49 -7.04 3.03
CA HIS A 193 -29.33 -7.93 3.08
C HIS A 193 -28.04 -7.18 3.44
N LEU A 194 -27.20 -7.84 4.24
CA LEU A 194 -25.79 -7.50 4.35
C LEU A 194 -25.05 -8.08 3.15
N LEU A 195 -24.36 -7.22 2.40
CA LEU A 195 -23.41 -7.60 1.35
C LEU A 195 -22.00 -7.51 1.94
N PHE A 196 -21.19 -8.54 1.72
CA PHE A 196 -19.82 -8.60 2.23
C PHE A 196 -18.95 -9.46 1.34
N VAL A 197 -17.64 -9.22 1.36
CA VAL A 197 -16.67 -10.01 0.61
C VAL A 197 -15.97 -10.99 1.56
N ARG A 198 -15.95 -12.24 1.17
CA ARG A 198 -15.18 -13.28 1.83
C ARG A 198 -14.61 -14.23 0.79
N ASP A 199 -13.34 -14.55 0.95
CA ASP A 199 -12.65 -15.45 0.03
C ASP A 199 -12.82 -15.01 -1.45
N GLY A 200 -12.70 -13.69 -1.77
CA GLY A 200 -12.84 -13.11 -3.12
C GLY A 200 -14.25 -13.16 -3.70
N ALA A 201 -15.21 -13.75 -3.00
CA ALA A 201 -16.59 -13.77 -3.41
C ALA A 201 -17.41 -12.68 -2.72
N LEU A 202 -18.21 -11.94 -3.47
CA LEU A 202 -19.24 -11.07 -2.94
C LEU A 202 -20.46 -11.92 -2.57
N LEU A 203 -20.82 -11.87 -1.32
CA LEU A 203 -21.88 -12.66 -0.70
C LEU A 203 -22.97 -11.73 -0.17
N ALA A 204 -24.21 -12.22 -0.11
CA ALA A 204 -25.33 -11.53 0.52
C ALA A 204 -26.03 -12.45 1.52
N ARG A 205 -26.45 -11.89 2.66
CA ARG A 205 -27.24 -12.61 3.65
C ARG A 205 -28.31 -11.69 4.22
N ALA A 206 -29.54 -12.19 4.30
CA ALA A 206 -30.66 -11.42 4.84
C ALA A 206 -30.37 -11.03 6.30
N LEU A 207 -30.48 -9.73 6.61
CA LEU A 207 -30.20 -9.12 7.89
C LEU A 207 -31.37 -8.23 8.29
N ASP A 208 -31.91 -8.46 9.47
CA ASP A 208 -32.77 -7.47 10.11
C ASP A 208 -31.93 -6.41 10.81
N PRO A 209 -31.86 -5.18 10.27
CA PRO A 209 -31.02 -4.13 10.85
C PRO A 209 -31.51 -3.65 12.20
N ALA A 210 -32.79 -3.92 12.58
CA ALA A 210 -33.32 -3.53 13.87
C ALA A 210 -32.84 -4.42 15.02
N THR A 211 -32.62 -5.68 14.76
CA THR A 211 -32.16 -6.66 15.76
C THR A 211 -30.73 -7.10 15.59
N GLY A 212 -30.15 -6.88 14.41
CA GLY A 212 -28.84 -7.41 14.04
C GLY A 212 -28.85 -8.93 13.82
N LEU A 213 -29.99 -9.53 13.60
CA LEU A 213 -30.11 -10.97 13.39
C LEU A 213 -30.17 -11.31 11.89
N PHE A 214 -29.44 -12.35 11.55
CA PHE A 214 -29.50 -12.92 10.19
C PHE A 214 -30.69 -13.88 10.07
N THR A 215 -31.30 -13.86 8.87
CA THR A 215 -32.29 -14.83 8.44
C THR A 215 -31.87 -15.48 7.14
N GLY A 216 -32.18 -16.74 6.94
CA GLY A 216 -31.84 -17.45 5.70
C GLY A 216 -30.35 -17.80 5.54
N GLN A 217 -30.06 -18.35 4.38
CA GLN A 217 -28.69 -18.77 4.00
C GLN A 217 -27.92 -17.62 3.30
N THR A 218 -26.63 -17.80 3.16
CA THR A 218 -25.76 -16.88 2.44
C THR A 218 -25.82 -17.22 0.95
N SER A 219 -26.09 -16.22 0.09
CA SER A 219 -26.14 -16.34 -1.36
C SER A 219 -24.91 -15.75 -2.00
N LEU A 220 -24.40 -16.39 -3.04
CA LEU A 220 -23.29 -15.89 -3.86
C LEU A 220 -23.83 -14.87 -4.86
N ILE A 221 -23.23 -13.67 -4.90
CA ILE A 221 -23.63 -12.58 -5.81
C ILE A 221 -22.65 -12.43 -6.97
N ALA A 222 -21.35 -12.41 -6.68
CA ALA A 222 -20.31 -12.30 -7.69
C ALA A 222 -19.03 -13.00 -7.24
N ARG A 223 -18.24 -13.46 -8.23
CA ARG A 223 -16.87 -13.98 -8.00
C ARG A 223 -15.85 -12.95 -8.47
N ASP A 224 -14.60 -13.16 -8.09
CA ASP A 224 -13.44 -12.39 -8.57
C ASP A 224 -13.55 -10.87 -8.30
N VAL A 225 -14.20 -10.51 -7.19
CA VAL A 225 -14.24 -9.12 -6.72
C VAL A 225 -12.86 -8.73 -6.23
N VAL A 226 -12.28 -7.69 -6.86
CA VAL A 226 -10.94 -7.23 -6.55
C VAL A 226 -10.82 -6.82 -5.09
N PRO A 227 -9.97 -7.47 -4.28
CA PRO A 227 -9.73 -7.07 -2.91
C PRO A 227 -8.76 -5.87 -2.88
N ASP A 228 -8.99 -4.91 -2.01
CA ASP A 228 -7.99 -3.93 -1.63
C ASP A 228 -7.52 -4.22 -0.20
N ARG A 229 -6.55 -5.12 -0.07
CA ARG A 229 -6.00 -5.55 1.23
C ARG A 229 -5.22 -4.42 1.92
N GLY A 230 -4.67 -3.46 1.18
CA GLY A 230 -3.97 -2.31 1.76
C GLY A 230 -4.90 -1.38 2.52
N THR A 231 -6.14 -1.28 2.09
CA THR A 231 -7.14 -0.41 2.72
C THR A 231 -8.26 -1.18 3.44
N TRP A 232 -8.36 -2.50 3.26
CA TRP A 232 -9.44 -3.37 3.77
C TRP A 232 -10.81 -3.02 3.17
N HIS A 233 -10.82 -2.64 1.90
CA HIS A 233 -12.03 -2.36 1.16
C HIS A 233 -12.32 -3.45 0.14
N GLY A 234 -13.51 -4.05 0.19
CA GLY A 234 -14.07 -4.82 -0.91
C GLY A 234 -14.52 -3.84 -2.00
N GLN A 235 -13.94 -3.89 -3.20
CA GLN A 235 -14.23 -2.91 -4.25
C GLN A 235 -15.63 -3.12 -4.84
N PHE A 236 -16.65 -2.87 -4.03
CA PHE A 236 -18.05 -2.89 -4.43
C PHE A 236 -18.84 -1.76 -3.77
N SER A 237 -19.96 -1.39 -4.37
CA SER A 237 -20.93 -0.44 -3.84
C SER A 237 -22.32 -0.81 -4.33
N VAL A 238 -23.34 -0.53 -3.51
CA VAL A 238 -24.74 -0.88 -3.80
C VAL A 238 -25.65 0.32 -3.55
N SER A 239 -26.67 0.49 -4.41
CA SER A 239 -27.70 1.51 -4.27
C SER A 239 -28.94 0.98 -3.53
N ASP A 240 -29.79 1.91 -3.06
CA ASP A 240 -31.09 1.58 -2.47
C ASP A 240 -32.07 0.99 -3.51
N THR A 241 -31.82 1.26 -4.81
CA THR A 241 -32.66 0.81 -5.93
C THR A 241 -32.23 -0.54 -6.52
N GLY A 242 -31.24 -1.21 -5.92
CA GLY A 242 -30.80 -2.55 -6.35
C GLY A 242 -29.72 -2.56 -7.43
N VAL A 243 -29.05 -1.41 -7.69
CA VAL A 243 -27.89 -1.38 -8.56
C VAL A 243 -26.64 -1.72 -7.76
N LEU A 244 -25.88 -2.71 -8.24
CA LEU A 244 -24.59 -3.11 -7.69
C LEU A 244 -23.47 -2.72 -8.64
N VAL A 245 -22.44 -2.10 -8.13
CA VAL A 245 -21.19 -1.78 -8.84
C VAL A 245 -20.05 -2.49 -8.14
N TYR A 246 -19.23 -3.23 -8.88
CA TYR A 246 -18.02 -3.85 -8.32
C TYR A 246 -16.89 -3.87 -9.35
N ALA A 247 -15.67 -3.85 -8.87
CA ALA A 247 -14.50 -4.07 -9.71
C ALA A 247 -14.17 -5.57 -9.76
N ALA A 248 -13.96 -6.09 -10.95
CA ALA A 248 -13.45 -7.44 -11.18
C ALA A 248 -12.25 -7.39 -12.13
N MET A 249 -11.39 -8.40 -12.04
CA MET A 249 -10.28 -8.57 -12.97
C MET A 249 -10.80 -8.77 -14.41
N SER A 250 -10.04 -8.30 -15.38
CA SER A 250 -10.36 -8.50 -16.79
C SER A 250 -10.24 -9.98 -17.15
N GLU A 251 -11.21 -10.55 -17.85
CA GLU A 251 -11.02 -11.86 -18.50
C GLU A 251 -9.86 -11.76 -19.51
N PRO A 252 -8.98 -12.79 -19.63
CA PRO A 252 -7.95 -12.83 -20.65
C PRO A 252 -8.55 -12.64 -22.03
N VAL A 253 -7.88 -11.90 -22.90
CA VAL A 253 -8.30 -11.74 -24.30
C VAL A 253 -8.21 -13.12 -24.98
N ALA A 254 -9.33 -13.60 -25.53
CA ALA A 254 -9.40 -14.85 -26.25
C ALA A 254 -8.37 -14.86 -27.40
N GLY A 255 -7.36 -15.74 -27.32
CA GLY A 255 -6.29 -15.87 -28.33
C GLY A 255 -4.89 -16.07 -27.74
N GLN A 256 -4.68 -15.89 -26.44
CA GLN A 256 -3.44 -16.31 -25.78
C GLN A 256 -3.67 -17.64 -25.08
N SER A 257 -2.88 -18.64 -25.49
CA SER A 257 -2.93 -20.01 -24.96
C SER A 257 -2.62 -20.01 -23.46
N GLN A 258 -3.62 -20.38 -22.64
CA GLN A 258 -3.40 -20.71 -21.22
C GLN A 258 -2.64 -22.04 -21.12
N PRO A 259 -1.73 -22.19 -20.17
CA PRO A 259 -1.27 -23.53 -19.78
C PRO A 259 -2.44 -24.26 -19.10
N GLU A 260 -2.79 -25.42 -19.64
CA GLU A 260 -3.71 -26.37 -19.02
C GLU A 260 -3.16 -26.81 -17.66
N GLN A 261 -3.90 -26.57 -16.62
CA GLN A 261 -3.87 -27.02 -15.23
C GLN A 261 -3.76 -25.89 -14.20
N ALA A 262 -4.89 -25.26 -13.92
CA ALA A 262 -5.11 -24.62 -12.63
C ALA A 262 -6.56 -24.86 -12.19
N SER A 263 -6.80 -26.02 -11.61
CA SER A 263 -7.98 -26.26 -10.78
C SER A 263 -7.72 -25.66 -9.39
N ASN A 264 -8.59 -24.75 -8.94
CA ASN A 264 -8.76 -24.32 -7.56
C ASN A 264 -7.64 -23.45 -6.96
N ALA A 265 -7.22 -22.39 -7.62
CA ALA A 265 -6.47 -21.32 -6.98
C ALA A 265 -6.96 -19.97 -7.51
N TRP A 266 -7.10 -19.03 -6.65
CA TRP A 266 -7.32 -17.62 -6.85
C TRP A 266 -6.45 -17.10 -8.00
N ASN A 267 -7.02 -16.84 -9.19
CA ASN A 267 -6.34 -16.11 -10.24
C ASN A 267 -6.23 -14.62 -9.82
N ILE A 268 -5.41 -14.35 -8.84
CA ILE A 268 -4.77 -13.05 -8.71
C ILE A 268 -3.65 -13.13 -9.75
N GLU A 269 -3.77 -12.46 -10.88
CA GLU A 269 -2.60 -12.21 -11.72
C GLU A 269 -1.56 -11.59 -10.81
N GLY A 270 -0.46 -12.32 -10.61
CA GLY A 270 0.61 -11.92 -9.72
C GLY A 270 1.31 -10.67 -10.23
N ASP A 271 2.17 -10.13 -9.44
CA ASP A 271 3.04 -9.04 -9.86
C ASP A 271 4.19 -9.60 -10.71
N ARG A 272 4.84 -8.71 -11.46
CA ARG A 272 6.07 -9.00 -12.18
C ARG A 272 7.22 -8.30 -11.47
N ILE A 273 8.33 -8.99 -11.31
CA ILE A 273 9.61 -8.37 -10.98
C ILE A 273 10.32 -8.13 -12.31
N THR A 274 10.49 -6.89 -12.70
CA THR A 274 11.03 -6.51 -14.01
C THR A 274 12.36 -5.80 -13.84
N ALA A 275 13.39 -6.28 -14.53
CA ALA A 275 14.69 -5.64 -14.59
C ALA A 275 14.81 -4.77 -15.84
N PHE A 276 15.38 -3.57 -15.68
CA PHE A 276 15.62 -2.59 -16.72
C PHE A 276 17.10 -2.24 -16.82
N ASP A 277 17.58 -1.93 -18.04
CA ASP A 277 18.88 -1.32 -18.24
C ASP A 277 18.87 0.18 -17.88
N TYR A 278 20.02 0.80 -17.98
CA TYR A 278 20.21 2.23 -17.70
C TYR A 278 19.38 3.15 -18.61
N ASP A 279 19.06 2.71 -19.82
CA ASP A 279 18.23 3.43 -20.78
C ASP A 279 16.72 3.17 -20.58
N GLY A 280 16.33 2.33 -19.61
CA GLY A 280 14.93 1.96 -19.31
C GLY A 280 14.35 0.91 -20.25
N ARG A 281 15.21 0.10 -20.89
CA ARG A 281 14.75 -1.07 -21.66
C ARG A 281 14.59 -2.27 -20.74
N GLU A 282 13.49 -2.99 -20.89
CA GLU A 282 13.27 -4.24 -20.16
C GLU A 282 14.32 -5.28 -20.57
N ILE A 283 15.03 -5.83 -19.58
CA ILE A 283 16.03 -6.90 -19.77
C ILE A 283 15.37 -8.25 -19.55
N THR A 284 14.67 -8.40 -18.45
CA THR A 284 14.01 -9.64 -18.05
C THR A 284 12.86 -9.36 -17.09
N ALA A 285 11.90 -10.27 -17.01
CA ALA A 285 10.82 -10.19 -16.05
C ALA A 285 10.45 -11.57 -15.52
N TYR A 286 10.14 -11.62 -14.23
CA TYR A 286 9.70 -12.82 -13.52
C TYR A 286 8.27 -12.61 -13.06
N ALA A 287 7.37 -13.54 -13.39
CA ALA A 287 6.03 -13.54 -12.85
C ALA A 287 6.04 -14.09 -11.41
N VAL A 288 5.32 -13.43 -10.52
CA VAL A 288 5.11 -13.86 -9.14
C VAL A 288 3.62 -14.01 -8.92
N ASP A 289 3.17 -15.19 -8.50
CA ASP A 289 1.74 -15.53 -8.38
C ASP A 289 1.00 -14.75 -7.28
N THR A 290 1.70 -13.88 -6.56
CA THR A 290 1.15 -13.12 -5.44
C THR A 290 1.60 -11.66 -5.48
N PRO A 291 0.79 -10.70 -4.94
CA PRO A 291 1.18 -9.30 -4.89
C PRO A 291 2.43 -9.07 -4.04
N ILE A 292 3.40 -8.38 -4.60
CA ILE A 292 4.64 -7.97 -3.94
C ILE A 292 4.44 -6.58 -3.30
N ARG A 293 4.87 -6.42 -2.05
CA ARG A 293 4.81 -5.12 -1.36
C ARG A 293 6.12 -4.35 -1.47
N THR A 294 7.22 -5.00 -1.13
CA THR A 294 8.57 -4.44 -1.22
C THR A 294 9.52 -5.49 -1.78
N LEU A 295 10.62 -5.05 -2.37
CA LEU A 295 11.70 -5.92 -2.82
C LEU A 295 13.06 -5.31 -2.49
N HIS A 296 14.06 -6.18 -2.27
CA HIS A 296 15.45 -5.78 -2.04
C HIS A 296 16.40 -6.81 -2.66
N LEU A 297 17.37 -6.33 -3.43
CA LEU A 297 18.44 -7.16 -3.97
C LEU A 297 19.46 -7.53 -2.90
N SER A 298 20.00 -8.75 -2.98
CA SER A 298 21.19 -9.13 -2.22
C SER A 298 22.40 -8.31 -2.68
N PRO A 299 23.41 -8.10 -1.81
CA PRO A 299 24.60 -7.32 -2.15
C PRO A 299 25.38 -7.84 -3.36
N ASP A 300 25.26 -9.14 -3.67
CA ASP A 300 25.87 -9.78 -4.85
C ASP A 300 24.91 -9.85 -6.06
N GLY A 301 23.68 -9.31 -5.94
CA GLY A 301 22.66 -9.32 -6.97
C GLY A 301 22.09 -10.69 -7.33
N SER A 302 22.49 -11.76 -6.63
CA SER A 302 22.07 -13.14 -6.96
C SER A 302 20.67 -13.50 -6.50
N MET A 303 20.11 -12.75 -5.53
CA MET A 303 18.82 -13.00 -4.91
C MET A 303 18.01 -11.73 -4.77
N ILE A 304 16.69 -11.86 -4.81
CA ILE A 304 15.73 -10.83 -4.44
C ILE A 304 14.98 -11.30 -3.19
N ALA A 305 15.01 -10.52 -2.13
CA ALA A 305 14.10 -10.68 -0.99
C ALA A 305 12.86 -9.80 -1.20
N TYR A 306 11.67 -10.35 -1.05
CA TYR A 306 10.43 -9.58 -1.21
C TYR A 306 9.36 -10.03 -0.23
N GLU A 307 8.45 -9.11 0.08
CA GLU A 307 7.28 -9.36 0.91
C GLU A 307 6.09 -9.73 0.06
N THR A 308 5.40 -10.79 0.45
CA THR A 308 4.11 -11.15 -0.14
C THR A 308 3.19 -11.82 0.86
N VAL A 309 1.89 -11.82 0.56
CA VAL A 309 0.89 -12.50 1.39
C VAL A 309 0.86 -13.98 1.01
N GLY A 310 1.20 -14.85 1.96
CA GLY A 310 1.09 -16.30 1.79
C GLY A 310 -0.35 -16.80 1.71
N ASN A 311 -0.53 -18.08 1.35
CA ASN A 311 -1.85 -18.73 1.29
C ASN A 311 -2.53 -18.82 2.67
N ASP A 312 -1.77 -18.70 3.75
CA ASP A 312 -2.21 -18.65 5.14
C ASP A 312 -2.70 -17.25 5.57
N GLY A 313 -2.56 -16.26 4.69
CA GLY A 313 -2.98 -14.87 4.92
C GLY A 313 -1.93 -14.03 5.66
N PHE A 314 -0.76 -14.59 5.99
CA PHE A 314 0.34 -13.87 6.60
C PHE A 314 1.23 -13.21 5.55
N ILE A 315 1.90 -12.14 5.95
CA ILE A 315 2.92 -11.51 5.12
C ILE A 315 4.25 -12.14 5.49
N ASP A 316 4.86 -12.80 4.52
CA ASP A 316 6.15 -13.45 4.68
C ASP A 316 7.19 -12.85 3.76
N ILE A 317 8.44 -13.11 4.09
CA ILE A 317 9.57 -12.83 3.23
C ILE A 317 9.89 -14.05 2.39
N TRP A 318 10.01 -13.82 1.10
CA TRP A 318 10.36 -14.82 0.10
C TRP A 318 11.67 -14.44 -0.58
N LEU A 319 12.41 -15.42 -1.01
CA LEU A 319 13.65 -15.27 -1.76
C LEU A 319 13.46 -15.80 -3.18
N HIS A 320 13.82 -15.01 -4.16
CA HIS A 320 13.81 -15.37 -5.57
C HIS A 320 15.22 -15.25 -6.14
N PRO A 321 15.84 -16.32 -6.67
CA PRO A 321 17.11 -16.20 -7.38
C PRO A 321 16.95 -15.32 -8.61
N THR A 322 17.93 -14.48 -8.88
CA THR A 322 17.99 -13.70 -10.12
C THR A 322 18.62 -14.53 -11.25
N ALA A 323 18.46 -14.10 -12.49
CA ALA A 323 19.15 -14.71 -13.64
C ALA A 323 20.70 -14.65 -13.52
N TYR A 324 21.19 -13.84 -12.59
CA TYR A 324 22.63 -13.65 -12.34
C TYR A 324 23.22 -14.60 -11.29
N SER A 325 22.41 -15.52 -10.74
CA SER A 325 22.85 -16.45 -9.68
C SER A 325 23.73 -17.61 -10.16
N SER A 326 24.04 -17.73 -11.45
CA SER A 326 24.91 -18.78 -11.98
C SER A 326 26.36 -18.30 -12.09
N ASN A 327 27.30 -19.04 -11.50
CA ASN A 327 28.74 -18.92 -11.66
C ASN A 327 29.16 -19.09 -13.15
N LEU A 328 28.89 -18.13 -13.99
CA LEU A 328 29.39 -18.08 -15.35
C LEU A 328 30.58 -17.12 -15.37
N ASP A 329 31.75 -17.63 -15.75
CA ASP A 329 32.95 -16.84 -15.98
C ASP A 329 32.61 -15.65 -16.88
N ALA A 330 32.83 -14.43 -16.38
CA ALA A 330 32.43 -13.16 -16.99
C ALA A 330 33.03 -12.92 -18.39
N ASP A 331 34.04 -13.68 -18.80
CA ASP A 331 34.74 -13.53 -20.08
C ASP A 331 34.13 -14.31 -21.26
N SER A 332 33.06 -15.11 -21.02
CA SER A 332 32.50 -15.99 -22.05
C SER A 332 31.00 -15.83 -22.34
N VAL A 333 30.37 -14.77 -21.84
CA VAL A 333 28.92 -14.63 -21.87
C VAL A 333 28.46 -14.04 -23.21
N ASP A 334 28.01 -14.90 -24.10
CA ASP A 334 27.12 -14.55 -25.21
C ASP A 334 25.72 -14.27 -24.62
N THR A 335 25.39 -12.98 -24.51
CA THR A 335 24.15 -12.48 -23.90
C THR A 335 22.88 -13.13 -24.46
N ASP A 336 22.88 -13.54 -25.73
CA ASP A 336 21.75 -14.19 -26.38
C ASP A 336 21.59 -15.68 -25.96
N ARG A 337 22.64 -16.30 -25.43
CA ARG A 337 22.63 -17.69 -24.98
C ARG A 337 22.30 -17.88 -23.51
N VAL A 338 22.60 -16.88 -22.67
CA VAL A 338 22.30 -16.91 -21.22
C VAL A 338 20.80 -16.79 -20.97
N MET A 339 20.09 -16.06 -21.83
CA MET A 339 18.62 -15.91 -21.74
C MET A 339 17.84 -17.21 -22.03
N ALA A 340 18.45 -18.21 -22.66
CA ALA A 340 17.78 -19.46 -23.05
C ALA A 340 18.00 -20.63 -22.06
N ALA A 341 18.86 -20.49 -21.05
CA ALA A 341 19.28 -21.59 -20.16
C ALA A 341 18.81 -21.44 -18.70
N VAL A 342 18.09 -20.37 -18.34
CA VAL A 342 17.58 -20.20 -16.99
C VAL A 342 16.29 -21.02 -16.85
N ILE A 343 16.41 -22.20 -16.24
CA ILE A 343 15.30 -22.91 -15.61
C ILE A 343 14.68 -21.91 -14.63
N ASP A 344 13.40 -21.56 -14.83
CA ASP A 344 12.61 -20.65 -14.01
C ASP A 344 12.81 -20.99 -12.50
N PRO A 345 13.62 -20.23 -11.75
CA PRO A 345 13.97 -20.58 -10.39
C PRO A 345 12.77 -20.26 -9.50
N LYS A 346 12.19 -21.27 -8.90
CA LYS A 346 11.03 -21.10 -8.03
C LYS A 346 11.39 -20.29 -6.79
N PRO A 347 10.58 -19.30 -6.44
CA PRO A 347 10.76 -18.56 -5.19
C PRO A 347 10.64 -19.50 -3.98
N GLN A 348 11.42 -19.21 -2.93
CA GLN A 348 11.42 -19.97 -1.69
C GLN A 348 10.96 -19.09 -0.52
N ARG A 349 10.04 -19.60 0.28
CA ARG A 349 9.64 -18.94 1.52
C ARG A 349 10.81 -18.91 2.49
N PHE A 350 11.22 -17.73 2.94
CA PHE A 350 12.33 -17.54 3.85
C PHE A 350 11.88 -17.47 5.31
N THR A 351 10.79 -16.77 5.59
CA THR A 351 10.19 -16.72 6.91
C THR A 351 8.85 -17.45 6.94
N SER A 352 8.41 -17.86 8.12
CA SER A 352 7.16 -18.61 8.30
C SER A 352 6.62 -18.48 9.73
N LEU A 353 6.91 -17.36 10.39
CA LEU A 353 6.40 -17.09 11.74
C LEU A 353 4.92 -16.74 11.67
N PRO A 354 4.16 -17.00 12.74
CA PRO A 354 2.80 -16.49 12.84
C PRO A 354 2.85 -14.96 12.80
N GLY A 355 2.25 -14.35 11.78
CA GLY A 355 2.17 -12.91 11.71
C GLY A 355 2.74 -12.28 10.47
N ALA A 356 3.09 -10.99 10.57
CA ALA A 356 3.66 -10.26 9.47
C ALA A 356 5.17 -10.09 9.66
N GLU A 357 5.96 -10.68 8.76
CA GLU A 357 7.36 -10.38 8.58
C GLU A 357 7.52 -9.41 7.41
N ILE A 358 8.01 -8.23 7.70
CA ILE A 358 8.05 -7.13 6.73
C ILE A 358 9.40 -6.41 6.73
N VAL A 359 9.65 -5.68 5.65
CA VAL A 359 10.82 -4.82 5.44
C VAL A 359 12.13 -5.62 5.51
N PRO A 360 12.31 -6.62 4.62
CA PRO A 360 13.56 -7.36 4.56
C PRO A 360 14.74 -6.44 4.20
N THR A 361 15.85 -6.57 4.91
CA THR A 361 17.06 -5.80 4.69
C THR A 361 18.27 -6.72 4.78
N TRP A 362 19.01 -6.83 3.66
CA TRP A 362 20.19 -7.69 3.58
C TRP A 362 21.36 -7.18 4.42
N SER A 363 22.09 -8.09 5.07
CA SER A 363 23.42 -7.77 5.59
C SER A 363 24.39 -7.51 4.42
N PRO A 364 25.41 -6.65 4.62
CA PRO A 364 26.33 -6.29 3.52
C PRO A 364 27.15 -7.45 2.98
N ASP A 365 27.28 -8.54 3.72
CA ASP A 365 27.92 -9.80 3.27
C ASP A 365 26.94 -10.79 2.63
N GLY A 366 25.65 -10.43 2.52
CA GLY A 366 24.61 -11.27 1.95
C GLY A 366 24.24 -12.52 2.75
N THR A 367 24.75 -12.70 3.96
CA THR A 367 24.55 -13.93 4.73
C THR A 367 23.32 -13.91 5.64
N GLU A 368 22.77 -12.74 5.95
CA GLU A 368 21.63 -12.55 6.84
C GLU A 368 20.62 -11.55 6.26
N ILE A 369 19.38 -11.66 6.71
CA ILE A 369 18.32 -10.67 6.47
C ILE A 369 17.78 -10.22 7.81
N ALA A 370 17.79 -8.90 8.05
CA ALA A 370 17.05 -8.26 9.12
C ALA A 370 15.64 -7.92 8.65
N PHE A 371 14.66 -8.03 9.53
CA PHE A 371 13.27 -7.74 9.21
C PHE A 371 12.51 -7.35 10.48
N ARG A 372 11.37 -6.70 10.30
CA ARG A 372 10.44 -6.48 11.40
C ARG A 372 9.43 -7.63 11.45
N TRP A 373 9.16 -8.11 12.64
CA TRP A 373 8.10 -9.06 12.94
C TRP A 373 7.13 -8.52 13.98
N ASP A 374 5.83 -8.74 13.77
CA ASP A 374 4.78 -8.23 14.66
C ASP A 374 4.65 -8.97 15.99
N GLY A 375 5.43 -10.07 16.18
CA GLY A 375 5.42 -10.83 17.43
C GLY A 375 4.23 -11.78 17.55
N ASP A 376 4.28 -12.62 18.58
CA ASP A 376 3.20 -13.50 19.03
C ASP A 376 3.09 -13.49 20.56
N ASP A 377 2.26 -14.36 21.15
CA ASP A 377 2.11 -14.47 22.61
C ASP A 377 3.38 -14.93 23.35
N THR A 378 4.38 -15.43 22.61
CA THR A 378 5.60 -16.02 23.18
C THR A 378 6.85 -15.19 22.93
N ARG A 379 6.86 -14.37 21.87
CA ARG A 379 7.99 -13.55 21.45
C ARG A 379 7.54 -12.12 21.13
N PRO A 380 8.31 -11.09 21.54
CA PRO A 380 7.90 -9.71 21.38
C PRO A 380 7.90 -9.28 19.90
N ARG A 381 7.08 -8.29 19.58
CA ARG A 381 7.22 -7.49 18.36
C ARG A 381 8.61 -6.85 18.35
N GLY A 382 9.30 -6.91 17.20
CA GLY A 382 10.64 -6.34 17.15
C GLY A 382 11.33 -6.46 15.81
N ILE A 383 12.60 -6.05 15.81
CA ILE A 383 13.52 -6.30 14.72
C ILE A 383 14.22 -7.63 14.98
N TYR A 384 14.13 -8.51 14.01
CA TYR A 384 14.74 -9.83 14.02
C TYR A 384 15.75 -9.93 12.87
N ARG A 385 16.68 -10.87 12.98
CA ARG A 385 17.56 -11.29 11.89
C ARG A 385 17.54 -12.80 11.74
N LYS A 386 17.72 -13.26 10.53
CA LYS A 386 17.81 -14.68 10.19
C LYS A 386 18.87 -14.90 9.15
N ARG A 387 19.69 -15.94 9.37
CA ARG A 387 20.74 -16.35 8.45
C ARG A 387 20.17 -17.12 7.27
N ILE A 388 20.72 -16.90 6.08
CA ILE A 388 20.38 -17.69 4.90
C ILE A 388 20.75 -19.16 5.14
N GLY A 389 19.79 -20.06 4.95
CA GLY A 389 19.97 -21.50 5.20
C GLY A 389 19.86 -21.94 6.66
N ASP A 390 19.64 -21.00 7.59
CA ASP A 390 19.36 -21.31 9.01
C ASP A 390 17.85 -21.24 9.29
N GLY A 391 17.39 -22.07 10.23
CA GLY A 391 15.98 -22.12 10.65
C GLY A 391 15.59 -21.15 11.77
N THR A 392 16.55 -20.46 12.39
CA THR A 392 16.31 -19.70 13.63
C THR A 392 16.36 -18.19 13.42
N GLU A 393 15.32 -17.51 13.91
CA GLU A 393 15.27 -16.04 14.00
C GLU A 393 15.85 -15.56 15.32
N THR A 394 16.71 -14.54 15.28
CA THR A 394 17.32 -13.92 16.46
C THR A 394 16.76 -12.52 16.65
N LEU A 395 16.26 -12.22 17.84
CA LEU A 395 15.81 -10.87 18.21
C LEU A 395 17.01 -9.93 18.31
N VAL A 396 16.98 -8.83 17.56
CA VAL A 396 17.94 -7.72 17.63
C VAL A 396 17.42 -6.64 18.57
N ARG A 397 16.12 -6.30 18.46
CA ARG A 397 15.50 -5.25 19.26
C ARG A 397 14.03 -5.56 19.55
N ASP A 398 13.64 -5.47 20.80
CA ASP A 398 12.26 -5.44 21.24
C ASP A 398 11.69 -4.01 21.08
N ASN A 399 10.64 -3.86 20.30
CA ASN A 399 10.02 -2.57 20.00
C ASN A 399 9.16 -2.01 21.13
N GLN A 400 8.93 -2.75 22.22
CA GLN A 400 8.15 -2.32 23.39
C GLN A 400 6.87 -1.52 23.07
N GLY A 401 6.17 -1.90 22.00
CA GLY A 401 4.94 -1.23 21.55
C GLY A 401 5.15 -0.09 20.54
N GLY A 402 6.39 0.25 20.17
CA GLY A 402 6.73 1.15 19.07
C GLY A 402 6.69 0.45 17.71
N ASP A 403 6.88 1.24 16.67
CA ASP A 403 7.01 0.75 15.28
C ASP A 403 8.41 1.10 14.76
N ASP A 404 9.35 0.16 14.84
CA ASP A 404 10.71 0.29 14.33
C ASP A 404 10.88 -0.58 13.08
N TYR A 405 11.39 0.00 11.98
CA TYR A 405 11.53 -0.64 10.67
C TYR A 405 12.98 -0.60 10.22
N PRO A 406 13.65 -1.74 10.04
CA PRO A 406 15.00 -1.80 9.49
C PRO A 406 14.93 -1.56 7.98
N LEU A 407 15.44 -0.42 7.49
CA LEU A 407 15.35 -0.02 6.10
C LEU A 407 16.67 -0.08 5.35
N ASP A 408 17.76 -0.18 6.08
CA ASP A 408 19.09 -0.33 5.51
C ASP A 408 20.06 -0.98 6.51
N TRP A 409 21.23 -1.40 6.02
CA TRP A 409 22.33 -1.92 6.81
C TRP A 409 23.63 -1.23 6.37
N THR A 410 24.42 -0.78 7.31
CA THR A 410 25.67 -0.07 6.96
C THR A 410 26.64 -1.01 6.24
N PRO A 411 27.43 -0.50 5.26
CA PRO A 411 28.38 -1.33 4.50
C PRO A 411 29.43 -2.05 5.37
N ASP A 412 29.76 -1.49 6.56
CA ASP A 412 30.67 -2.11 7.52
C ASP A 412 30.01 -3.16 8.45
N GLY A 413 28.71 -3.40 8.27
CA GLY A 413 27.93 -4.37 9.02
C GLY A 413 27.59 -3.98 10.46
N LYS A 414 27.98 -2.79 10.93
CA LYS A 414 27.86 -2.45 12.36
C LYS A 414 26.49 -1.96 12.77
N TYR A 415 25.74 -1.32 11.88
CA TYR A 415 24.46 -0.71 12.23
C TYR A 415 23.37 -1.06 11.22
N LEU A 416 22.17 -1.31 11.74
CA LEU A 416 20.91 -1.21 10.99
C LEU A 416 20.44 0.24 11.02
N ILE A 417 19.98 0.75 9.90
CA ILE A 417 19.33 2.06 9.82
C ILE A 417 17.82 1.83 9.98
N VAL A 418 17.30 2.39 11.05
CA VAL A 418 15.92 2.16 11.49
C VAL A 418 15.12 3.44 11.38
N VAL A 419 13.94 3.34 10.80
CA VAL A 419 12.92 4.38 10.92
C VAL A 419 12.01 4.00 12.07
N SER A 420 11.97 4.86 13.10
CA SER A 420 11.14 4.69 14.28
C SER A 420 9.94 5.63 14.23
N GLY A 421 8.79 5.09 14.55
CA GLY A 421 7.52 5.79 14.53
C GLY A 421 6.54 5.10 13.59
N PRO A 422 5.24 5.38 13.69
CA PRO A 422 4.25 4.80 12.80
C PRO A 422 4.54 5.28 11.36
N VAL A 423 5.12 4.40 10.53
CA VAL A 423 5.69 4.64 9.17
C VAL A 423 4.79 5.44 8.24
N LEU A 424 3.53 5.63 8.59
CA LEU A 424 2.55 6.31 7.75
C LEU A 424 1.71 7.38 8.47
N VAL A 425 1.91 7.67 9.76
CA VAL A 425 0.89 8.43 10.53
C VAL A 425 1.39 9.36 11.60
N SER A 426 2.67 9.50 11.88
CA SER A 426 3.09 10.43 12.92
C SER A 426 3.41 11.81 12.35
N GLU A 427 3.30 12.80 13.21
CA GLU A 427 3.83 14.15 12.95
C GLU A 427 5.36 14.13 12.82
N SER A 428 6.02 13.01 13.18
CA SER A 428 7.45 12.77 12.98
C SER A 428 7.76 11.27 12.89
N ASN A 429 8.47 10.86 11.85
CA ASN A 429 9.24 9.63 11.81
C ASN A 429 10.71 9.99 11.89
N ASP A 430 11.43 9.35 12.78
CA ASP A 430 12.83 9.64 13.05
C ASP A 430 13.74 8.54 12.48
N ILE A 431 14.95 8.90 12.08
CA ILE A 431 15.95 7.95 11.59
C ILE A 431 17.00 7.71 12.67
N TRP A 432 17.25 6.45 12.95
CA TRP A 432 18.17 5.98 13.98
C TRP A 432 19.17 4.97 13.43
N ALA A 433 20.34 4.87 14.08
CA ALA A 433 21.27 3.76 13.89
C ALA A 433 21.14 2.79 15.07
N LEU A 434 20.78 1.55 14.80
CA LEU A 434 20.71 0.46 15.78
C LEU A 434 21.94 -0.43 15.61
N PRO A 435 22.76 -0.67 16.65
CA PRO A 435 23.85 -1.65 16.55
C PRO A 435 23.32 -3.00 16.08
N ALA A 436 23.99 -3.63 15.10
CA ALA A 436 23.51 -4.87 14.46
C ALA A 436 23.39 -6.04 15.45
N ASP A 437 24.19 -6.02 16.53
CA ASP A 437 24.12 -7.00 17.63
C ASP A 437 23.15 -6.62 18.75
N GLY A 438 22.34 -5.55 18.53
CA GLY A 438 21.41 -5.03 19.52
C GLY A 438 21.99 -3.95 20.41
N GLY A 439 21.13 -3.31 21.21
CA GLY A 439 21.52 -2.24 22.12
C GLY A 439 20.71 -0.96 21.95
N GLU A 440 21.27 0.16 22.43
CA GLU A 440 20.61 1.46 22.33
C GLU A 440 20.74 2.06 20.93
N MET A 441 19.65 2.63 20.43
CA MET A 441 19.63 3.34 19.14
C MET A 441 20.31 4.71 19.28
N ILE A 442 21.07 5.08 18.26
CA ILE A 442 21.74 6.38 18.13
C ILE A 442 20.90 7.26 17.20
N PRO A 443 20.47 8.45 17.64
CA PRO A 443 19.66 9.33 16.80
C PRO A 443 20.48 9.91 15.64
N LEU A 444 19.94 9.83 14.42
CA LEU A 444 20.53 10.40 13.20
C LEU A 444 19.76 11.62 12.70
N VAL A 445 18.46 11.48 12.55
CA VAL A 445 17.53 12.55 12.13
C VAL A 445 16.31 12.49 13.04
N THR A 446 16.14 13.50 13.88
CA THR A 446 15.05 13.59 14.88
C THR A 446 14.37 14.96 14.88
N ASP A 447 14.58 15.76 13.83
CA ASP A 447 13.85 17.03 13.69
C ASP A 447 12.40 16.76 13.28
N PRO A 448 11.48 17.67 13.61
CA PRO A 448 10.09 17.54 13.21
C PRO A 448 9.94 17.34 11.70
N GLY A 449 9.28 16.28 11.30
CA GLY A 449 9.05 15.89 9.89
C GLY A 449 8.84 14.38 9.76
N ILE A 450 8.43 13.93 8.60
CA ILE A 450 8.28 12.50 8.29
C ILE A 450 9.45 12.09 7.41
N ASP A 451 10.43 11.41 8.01
CA ASP A 451 11.64 10.92 7.33
C ASP A 451 11.47 9.42 6.99
N TYR A 452 11.83 9.03 5.76
CA TYR A 452 11.63 7.67 5.27
C TYR A 452 12.63 7.29 4.17
N SER A 453 12.70 5.99 3.86
CA SER A 453 13.58 5.41 2.84
C SER A 453 15.05 5.79 2.99
N PRO A 454 15.65 5.74 4.19
CA PRO A 454 17.07 6.03 4.37
C PRO A 454 17.94 4.99 3.67
N LYS A 455 19.08 5.45 3.09
CA LYS A 455 20.11 4.59 2.51
C LYS A 455 21.49 5.18 2.77
N VAL A 456 22.40 4.34 3.29
CA VAL A 456 23.80 4.72 3.49
C VAL A 456 24.57 4.57 2.17
N SER A 457 25.46 5.50 1.87
CA SER A 457 26.32 5.39 0.70
C SER A 457 27.25 4.18 0.76
N PRO A 458 27.67 3.59 -0.36
CA PRO A 458 28.54 2.41 -0.35
C PRO A 458 29.86 2.59 0.39
N ASP A 459 30.38 3.81 0.45
CA ASP A 459 31.57 4.18 1.21
C ASP A 459 31.32 4.40 2.71
N GLY A 460 30.05 4.30 3.15
CA GLY A 460 29.65 4.45 4.55
C GLY A 460 29.70 5.87 5.11
N ARG A 461 29.86 6.91 4.27
CA ARG A 461 30.09 8.29 4.73
C ARG A 461 28.85 9.17 4.70
N TRP A 462 27.85 8.82 3.88
CA TRP A 462 26.67 9.63 3.66
C TRP A 462 25.39 8.85 3.89
N LEU A 463 24.38 9.54 4.38
CA LEU A 463 23.01 9.00 4.49
C LEU A 463 22.09 9.84 3.61
N VAL A 464 21.44 9.22 2.66
CA VAL A 464 20.34 9.82 1.90
C VAL A 464 19.01 9.37 2.48
N TYR A 465 18.01 10.24 2.49
CA TYR A 465 16.65 9.92 2.90
C TYR A 465 15.64 10.84 2.21
N ALA A 466 14.40 10.42 2.16
CA ALA A 466 13.30 11.24 1.71
C ALA A 466 12.57 11.86 2.91
N ARG A 467 12.24 13.15 2.83
CA ARG A 467 11.59 13.92 3.89
C ARG A 467 10.30 14.55 3.40
N ALA A 468 9.19 14.29 4.11
CA ALA A 468 7.97 15.07 3.93
C ALA A 468 7.99 16.29 4.85
N ARG A 469 7.72 17.46 4.29
CA ARG A 469 7.60 18.71 5.08
C ARG A 469 6.26 18.77 5.81
N ALA A 470 6.18 19.62 6.81
CA ALA A 470 4.97 19.81 7.62
C ALA A 470 3.74 20.28 6.83
N ASP A 471 3.92 20.75 5.58
CA ASP A 471 2.81 21.09 4.66
C ASP A 471 2.09 19.83 4.12
N GLY A 472 2.64 18.61 4.36
CA GLY A 472 2.11 17.34 3.93
C GLY A 472 2.14 17.10 2.41
N VAL A 473 2.60 18.08 1.63
CA VAL A 473 2.62 18.05 0.15
C VAL A 473 4.04 17.95 -0.39
N SER A 474 4.96 18.73 0.20
CA SER A 474 6.36 18.78 -0.25
C SER A 474 7.13 17.58 0.27
N ARG A 475 7.81 16.89 -0.63
CA ARG A 475 8.71 15.78 -0.30
C ARG A 475 10.03 16.01 -1.02
N GLU A 476 11.12 15.91 -0.29
CA GLU A 476 12.46 16.18 -0.82
C GLU A 476 13.42 15.06 -0.48
N VAL A 477 14.38 14.81 -1.35
CA VAL A 477 15.53 13.92 -1.09
C VAL A 477 16.65 14.75 -0.50
N THR A 478 17.11 14.32 0.67
CA THR A 478 18.12 15.01 1.48
C THR A 478 19.30 14.08 1.76
N VAL A 479 20.50 14.61 1.67
CA VAL A 479 21.76 13.92 2.04
C VAL A 479 22.35 14.59 3.28
N ILE A 480 22.86 13.76 4.21
CA ILE A 480 23.59 14.20 5.40
C ILE A 480 24.85 13.36 5.59
N PRO A 481 25.85 13.84 6.34
CA PRO A 481 26.98 13.00 6.76
C PRO A 481 26.47 11.85 7.63
N PHE A 482 26.93 10.63 7.35
CA PHE A 482 26.69 9.47 8.20
C PHE A 482 27.88 9.25 9.11
N ALA A 483 27.73 9.65 10.35
CA ALA A 483 28.76 9.50 11.37
C ALA A 483 28.12 9.34 12.76
N PRO A 484 27.59 8.14 13.10
CA PRO A 484 26.89 7.92 14.37
C PRO A 484 27.72 8.29 15.60
N ALA A 485 29.06 8.14 15.51
CA ALA A 485 30.00 8.48 16.56
C ALA A 485 30.33 9.99 16.66
N TRP A 486 29.91 10.81 15.67
CA TRP A 486 30.21 12.23 15.68
C TRP A 486 29.21 13.02 16.54
N PRO A 487 29.68 14.14 17.16
CA PRO A 487 28.76 15.05 17.84
C PRO A 487 27.64 15.53 16.93
N GLU A 488 26.44 15.67 17.50
CA GLU A 488 25.23 16.04 16.76
C GLU A 488 25.39 17.30 15.88
N HIS A 489 26.12 18.31 16.37
CA HIS A 489 26.30 19.56 15.62
C HIS A 489 27.08 19.40 14.30
N LEU A 490 27.93 18.38 14.17
CA LEU A 490 28.67 18.08 12.94
C LEU A 490 27.80 17.31 11.94
N ARG A 491 26.74 16.62 12.42
CA ARG A 491 25.78 15.89 11.61
C ARG A 491 24.67 16.79 11.04
N LYS A 492 24.64 18.08 11.34
CA LYS A 492 23.60 19.04 10.93
C LYS A 492 23.75 19.60 9.52
N ARG A 493 24.82 19.26 8.78
CA ARG A 493 24.93 19.65 7.37
C ARG A 493 23.92 18.86 6.55
N ARG A 494 23.19 19.55 5.67
CA ARG A 494 22.14 18.96 4.85
C ARG A 494 22.19 19.50 3.43
N TRP A 495 22.05 18.64 2.45
CA TRP A 495 21.94 18.97 1.05
C TRP A 495 20.58 18.44 0.54
N VAL A 496 19.70 19.36 0.13
CA VAL A 496 18.48 18.98 -0.59
C VAL A 496 18.87 18.84 -2.06
N VAL A 497 18.74 17.62 -2.58
CA VAL A 497 19.23 17.26 -3.91
C VAL A 497 18.13 17.12 -4.94
N SER A 498 16.88 16.99 -4.52
CA SER A 498 15.75 16.87 -5.42
C SER A 498 15.03 18.19 -5.67
N GLN A 499 14.34 18.26 -6.81
CA GLN A 499 13.45 19.36 -7.16
C GLN A 499 12.00 18.86 -7.17
N GLY A 500 11.18 19.36 -6.22
CA GLY A 500 9.77 18.94 -6.10
C GLY A 500 9.57 17.65 -5.30
N ILE A 501 8.42 17.01 -5.49
CA ILE A 501 8.03 15.79 -4.76
C ILE A 501 8.84 14.61 -5.27
N SER A 502 9.60 13.98 -4.37
CA SER A 502 10.55 12.91 -4.70
C SER A 502 10.52 11.80 -3.67
N TYR A 503 10.83 10.56 -4.10
CA TYR A 503 10.66 9.33 -3.33
C TYR A 503 11.83 8.38 -3.50
N MET A 504 12.05 7.54 -2.50
CA MET A 504 12.84 6.30 -2.58
C MET A 504 14.25 6.47 -3.16
N PRO A 505 15.10 7.29 -2.53
CA PRO A 505 16.47 7.46 -3.01
C PRO A 505 17.27 6.16 -2.95
N ARG A 506 18.16 5.97 -3.92
CA ARG A 506 19.13 4.86 -4.00
C ARG A 506 20.47 5.37 -4.49
N TRP A 507 21.53 4.87 -3.91
CA TRP A 507 22.88 5.08 -4.40
C TRP A 507 23.19 4.14 -5.56
N SER A 508 24.04 4.57 -6.50
CA SER A 508 24.75 3.63 -7.37
C SER A 508 25.68 2.75 -6.53
N PRO A 509 26.06 1.56 -7.01
CA PRO A 509 27.00 0.69 -6.30
C PRO A 509 28.34 1.34 -5.99
N GLU A 510 28.84 2.20 -6.87
CA GLU A 510 30.09 2.97 -6.72
C GLU A 510 29.91 4.21 -5.85
N GLY A 511 28.66 4.65 -5.62
CA GLY A 511 28.33 5.85 -4.85
C GLY A 511 28.57 7.17 -5.59
N ASP A 512 28.80 7.12 -6.89
CA ASP A 512 29.04 8.27 -7.78
C ASP A 512 27.75 8.78 -8.45
N GLU A 513 26.64 8.08 -8.29
CA GLU A 513 25.30 8.52 -8.69
C GLU A 513 24.29 8.30 -7.56
N LEU A 514 23.24 9.13 -7.59
CA LEU A 514 22.08 9.03 -6.72
C LEU A 514 20.82 9.01 -7.56
N PHE A 515 19.99 7.98 -7.37
CA PHE A 515 18.73 7.81 -8.07
C PHE A 515 17.55 8.09 -7.15
N TYR A 516 16.45 8.64 -7.69
CA TYR A 516 15.18 8.77 -6.98
C TYR A 516 14.01 8.83 -7.96
N LEU A 517 12.81 8.57 -7.47
CA LEU A 517 11.58 8.70 -8.25
C LEU A 517 10.97 10.08 -8.01
N ASP A 518 10.52 10.74 -9.07
CA ASP A 518 9.73 11.95 -8.96
C ASP A 518 8.23 11.64 -8.80
N ARG A 519 7.40 12.69 -8.64
CA ARG A 519 5.96 12.56 -8.48
C ARG A 519 5.24 11.89 -9.66
N ASP A 520 5.84 11.93 -10.84
CA ASP A 520 5.28 11.38 -12.08
C ASP A 520 5.76 9.95 -12.33
N GLY A 521 6.52 9.37 -11.39
CA GLY A 521 7.09 8.03 -11.51
C GLY A 521 8.24 7.93 -12.50
N ARG A 522 8.95 9.04 -12.77
CA ARG A 522 10.17 9.02 -13.58
C ARG A 522 11.37 8.77 -12.69
N LEU A 523 12.27 7.91 -13.15
CA LEU A 523 13.57 7.74 -12.52
C LEU A 523 14.47 8.92 -12.86
N ILE A 524 15.01 9.53 -11.81
CA ILE A 524 15.90 10.69 -11.89
C ILE A 524 17.28 10.27 -11.41
N SER A 525 18.34 10.72 -12.08
CA SER A 525 19.73 10.54 -11.69
C SER A 525 20.39 11.88 -11.38
N ILE A 526 21.32 11.86 -10.43
CA ILE A 526 22.21 12.97 -10.06
C ILE A 526 23.61 12.42 -9.90
N ASP A 527 24.61 12.99 -10.60
CA ASP A 527 26.01 12.62 -10.41
C ASP A 527 26.48 13.15 -9.04
N VAL A 528 27.30 12.37 -8.37
CA VAL A 528 27.81 12.65 -7.02
C VAL A 528 29.34 12.69 -7.05
N GLU A 529 29.91 13.79 -6.62
CA GLU A 529 31.34 13.91 -6.37
C GLU A 529 31.56 14.01 -4.85
N SER A 530 32.18 12.99 -4.27
CA SER A 530 32.40 12.87 -2.85
C SER A 530 33.88 12.90 -2.50
N THR A 531 34.25 13.70 -1.50
CA THR A 531 35.58 13.73 -0.89
C THR A 531 35.46 13.45 0.61
N ASP A 532 36.58 13.36 1.34
CA ASP A 532 36.55 13.07 2.78
C ASP A 532 35.73 14.08 3.60
N ASP A 533 35.68 15.36 3.15
CA ASP A 533 35.05 16.45 3.89
C ASP A 533 33.85 17.10 3.20
N SER A 534 33.57 16.73 1.94
CA SER A 534 32.55 17.40 1.13
C SER A 534 31.88 16.47 0.15
N ILE A 535 30.67 16.84 -0.24
CA ILE A 535 29.89 16.20 -1.29
C ILE A 535 29.30 17.27 -2.20
N ALA A 536 29.34 17.03 -3.50
CA ALA A 536 28.77 17.89 -4.52
C ALA A 536 27.83 17.08 -5.44
N PHE A 537 26.85 17.74 -6.02
CA PHE A 537 25.80 17.13 -6.82
C PHE A 537 25.64 17.87 -8.13
N SER A 538 25.48 17.14 -9.24
CA SER A 538 25.10 17.71 -10.53
C SER A 538 23.62 18.16 -10.54
N ALA A 539 23.19 18.76 -11.63
CA ALA A 539 21.77 18.98 -11.86
C ALA A 539 21.04 17.64 -12.11
N PRO A 540 19.81 17.45 -11.57
CA PRO A 540 19.03 16.25 -11.83
C PRO A 540 18.74 16.06 -13.31
N ARG A 541 18.83 14.82 -13.81
CA ARG A 541 18.47 14.42 -15.17
C ARG A 541 17.40 13.32 -15.14
N ILE A 542 16.43 13.40 -16.04
CA ILE A 542 15.42 12.35 -16.22
C ILE A 542 16.09 11.21 -16.99
N MET A 543 16.00 10.01 -16.47
CA MET A 543 16.44 8.78 -17.14
C MET A 543 15.31 8.22 -18.00
N PHE A 544 14.28 7.67 -17.39
CA PHE A 544 13.14 7.08 -18.10
C PHE A 544 11.88 7.07 -17.25
N GLN A 545 10.74 6.77 -17.88
CA GLN A 545 9.47 6.51 -17.20
C GLN A 545 9.45 5.09 -16.67
N THR A 546 9.19 4.92 -15.38
CA THR A 546 9.13 3.59 -14.74
C THR A 546 7.71 3.05 -14.69
N PRO A 547 7.53 1.71 -14.49
CA PRO A 547 6.22 1.11 -14.20
C PRO A 547 5.77 1.32 -12.75
N TRP A 548 6.41 2.23 -12.02
CA TRP A 548 6.23 2.42 -10.58
C TRP A 548 4.80 2.78 -10.21
N ASP A 549 4.26 2.08 -9.20
CA ASP A 549 3.03 2.41 -8.49
C ASP A 549 3.34 2.89 -7.07
N ILE A 550 2.58 3.90 -6.58
CA ILE A 550 2.81 4.51 -5.26
C ILE A 550 2.69 3.43 -4.16
N GLY A 551 3.78 3.27 -3.38
CA GLY A 551 3.85 2.30 -2.28
C GLY A 551 4.70 1.06 -2.56
N ARG A 552 5.18 0.90 -3.80
CA ARG A 552 6.14 -0.15 -4.17
C ARG A 552 7.53 0.44 -4.33
N ASN A 553 8.57 -0.34 -4.03
CA ASN A 553 9.95 0.12 -4.16
C ASN A 553 10.64 -0.47 -5.39
N TYR A 554 11.79 0.07 -5.68
CA TYR A 554 12.75 -0.45 -6.65
C TYR A 554 14.11 -0.63 -5.97
N ASP A 555 15.02 -1.33 -6.63
CA ASP A 555 16.39 -1.42 -6.20
C ASP A 555 17.37 -1.36 -7.37
N VAL A 556 18.66 -1.16 -7.09
CA VAL A 556 19.73 -1.03 -8.06
C VAL A 556 20.62 -2.26 -7.96
N PHE A 557 20.95 -2.88 -9.10
CA PHE A 557 21.84 -4.04 -9.12
C PHE A 557 23.26 -3.63 -8.72
N PRO A 558 24.00 -4.51 -7.99
CA PRO A 558 25.37 -4.25 -7.61
C PRO A 558 26.31 -4.24 -8.81
N GLU A 559 27.51 -3.66 -8.61
CA GLU A 559 28.59 -3.58 -9.61
C GLU A 559 28.95 -4.96 -10.19
N GLY A 560 29.33 -5.00 -11.47
CA GLY A 560 29.79 -6.20 -12.16
C GLY A 560 28.69 -7.04 -12.80
N ILE A 561 27.43 -6.66 -12.61
CA ILE A 561 26.28 -7.27 -13.26
C ILE A 561 25.87 -6.40 -14.46
N GLY A 562 26.51 -6.63 -15.60
CA GLY A 562 26.39 -5.78 -16.78
C GLY A 562 27.41 -4.65 -16.81
N ARG A 563 27.46 -3.87 -17.92
CA ARG A 563 28.41 -2.76 -18.10
C ARG A 563 27.91 -1.43 -17.52
N ASP A 564 26.60 -1.37 -17.19
CA ASP A 564 25.90 -0.17 -16.75
C ASP A 564 24.98 -0.51 -15.58
N ASN A 565 24.58 0.48 -14.77
CA ASN A 565 23.62 0.30 -13.67
C ASN A 565 22.29 -0.26 -14.20
N HIS A 566 21.84 -1.34 -13.59
CA HIS A 566 20.54 -1.95 -13.88
C HIS A 566 19.59 -1.74 -12.71
N PHE A 567 18.29 -1.73 -12.99
CA PHE A 567 17.25 -1.47 -12.01
C PHE A 567 16.26 -2.62 -11.98
N VAL A 568 15.72 -2.91 -10.80
CA VAL A 568 14.63 -3.85 -10.64
C VAL A 568 13.41 -3.16 -10.03
N PHE A 569 12.26 -3.36 -10.64
CA PHE A 569 10.97 -2.80 -10.21
C PHE A 569 9.93 -3.91 -9.97
N VAL A 570 8.98 -3.64 -9.11
CA VAL A 570 7.72 -4.38 -9.09
C VAL A 570 6.77 -3.73 -10.10
N ASP A 571 6.35 -4.50 -11.07
CA ASP A 571 5.33 -4.13 -12.05
C ASP A 571 4.08 -5.00 -11.83
N SER A 572 2.88 -4.42 -11.99
CA SER A 572 1.68 -5.24 -11.96
C SER A 572 1.53 -5.96 -13.30
N ALA A 573 1.44 -7.28 -13.29
CA ALA A 573 1.25 -8.10 -14.48
C ALA A 573 -0.02 -7.76 -15.29
N SER A 574 -0.88 -6.87 -14.77
CA SER A 574 -2.12 -6.49 -15.39
C SER A 574 -2.00 -5.27 -16.29
N ASP A 575 -1.67 -5.48 -17.56
CA ASP A 575 -2.14 -4.63 -18.67
C ASP A 575 -3.68 -4.78 -18.86
N GLY A 576 -4.31 -5.61 -18.05
CA GLY A 576 -5.73 -5.80 -17.92
C GLY A 576 -6.35 -4.81 -16.94
N GLY A 577 -6.61 -3.56 -17.37
CA GLY A 577 -7.26 -2.55 -16.54
C GLY A 577 -8.50 -3.11 -15.84
N LYS A 578 -8.62 -2.84 -14.52
CA LYS A 578 -9.80 -3.23 -13.71
C LYS A 578 -11.08 -2.87 -14.46
N ARG A 579 -12.00 -3.81 -14.57
CA ARG A 579 -13.31 -3.57 -15.19
C ARG A 579 -14.32 -3.25 -14.11
N ILE A 580 -15.07 -2.19 -14.29
CA ILE A 580 -16.24 -1.91 -13.45
C ILE A 580 -17.43 -2.66 -14.02
N HIS A 581 -17.99 -3.53 -13.20
CA HIS A 581 -19.23 -4.24 -13.49
C HIS A 581 -20.38 -3.47 -12.84
N VAL A 582 -21.44 -3.25 -13.62
CA VAL A 582 -22.70 -2.67 -13.13
C VAL A 582 -23.80 -3.71 -13.33
N VAL A 583 -24.42 -4.11 -12.24
CA VAL A 583 -25.56 -5.04 -12.20
C VAL A 583 -26.80 -4.25 -11.82
N LEU A 584 -27.75 -4.09 -12.73
CA LEU A 584 -28.93 -3.23 -12.54
C LEU A 584 -29.97 -3.80 -11.58
N ASN A 585 -29.97 -5.12 -11.38
CA ASN A 585 -30.88 -5.80 -10.43
C ASN A 585 -30.16 -7.00 -9.80
N TRP A 586 -29.29 -6.75 -8.84
CA TRP A 586 -28.51 -7.81 -8.18
C TRP A 586 -29.41 -8.75 -7.35
N MET A 587 -30.61 -8.29 -6.91
CA MET A 587 -31.54 -9.12 -6.15
C MET A 587 -32.02 -10.34 -6.96
N ALA A 588 -32.04 -10.26 -8.29
CA ALA A 588 -32.35 -11.40 -9.13
C ALA A 588 -31.33 -12.55 -9.01
N LEU A 589 -30.13 -12.27 -8.52
CA LEU A 589 -29.09 -13.28 -8.27
C LEU A 589 -29.34 -14.07 -6.99
N LEU A 590 -30.15 -13.56 -6.04
CA LEU A 590 -30.50 -14.26 -4.81
C LEU A 590 -31.38 -15.51 -5.04
N THR A 591 -32.05 -15.58 -6.19
CA THR A 591 -33.01 -16.64 -6.54
C THR A 591 -32.47 -17.68 -7.51
N GLN A 592 -31.20 -17.58 -7.92
CA GLN A 592 -30.53 -18.57 -8.78
C GLN A 592 -29.86 -19.61 -7.88
N GLU A 593 -30.62 -20.66 -7.47
CA GLU A 593 -30.10 -21.90 -6.90
C GLU A 593 -29.68 -22.89 -8.00
#